data_1ff306f9437e2a7565002e3960b07224
#
_entry.id   1ff306f9437e2a7565002e3960b07224
#
_cell.length_a   1.000
_cell.length_b   1.000
_cell.length_c   1.000
_cell.angle_alpha   90.00
_cell.angle_beta   90.00
_cell.angle_gamma   90.00
#
_symmetry.space_group_name_H-M   'P 1'
#
loop_
_entity.id
_entity.type
_entity.pdbx_description
1 polymer ?
#
loop_
_entity_poly.entity_id
_entity_poly.type
_entity_poly.pdbx_seq_one_letter_code
_entity_poly.pdbx_strand_id
1 'polypeptide(L)'
;MIRLLLGLCCTFSVAVSTAADDDGGFSLSGWREVVVTVASIEAHQRFFEEVGAWESRTPMADASDQMAFWGVPDVAAKEIVIANKGTETGMIRLVEVAGSHPQIRSNSQLWDTGGILDINIRVTDMETKFGELQRRGWQAAGDPVRFTFGPFEVTEWITRGPDGLTFALIERHKPTLEGWPHLKDFSRAFNATQVVDDLEASLSFYRDVLGFKEYLSHSGASSGDGSNVLGLPKNLAREIVRDVWIGHPQGINEGSVELLAFQGVEGRDFSGQAVPPNLGMLALRFPVKGMDAFIRHLEQHDIPLSGGPVSLDLQPYGEVRIIGVKAPNGSLLEFFEVD
;
A
#
# COMPACT_ATOMS: atom_id res chain seq x y z
N MET A 1 64.99 -16.15 -9.49
CA MET A 1 64.21 -14.97 -9.14
C MET A 1 62.74 -15.34 -9.20
N ILE A 2 62.17 -15.74 -8.09
CA ILE A 2 60.73 -16.17 -7.95
C ILE A 2 60.03 -14.98 -7.35
N ARG A 3 59.06 -14.39 -8.08
CA ARG A 3 58.17 -13.34 -7.55
C ARG A 3 56.93 -14.00 -6.95
N LEU A 4 56.81 -13.85 -5.65
CA LEU A 4 55.66 -14.21 -4.87
C LEU A 4 54.55 -13.15 -5.09
N LEU A 5 53.42 -13.53 -5.64
CA LEU A 5 52.17 -12.72 -5.66
C LEU A 5 51.40 -12.98 -4.38
N LEU A 6 51.37 -12.00 -3.49
CA LEU A 6 50.42 -12.00 -2.35
C LEU A 6 49.03 -11.61 -2.87
N GLY A 7 48.12 -12.54 -2.83
CA GLY A 7 46.70 -12.27 -3.04
C GLY A 7 46.11 -11.62 -1.78
N LEU A 8 45.61 -10.39 -1.93
CA LEU A 8 44.86 -9.68 -0.90
C LEU A 8 43.42 -10.19 -0.90
N CYS A 9 43.09 -11.01 0.08
CA CYS A 9 41.72 -11.51 0.30
C CYS A 9 40.94 -10.41 1.06
N CYS A 10 40.15 -9.61 0.36
CA CYS A 10 39.19 -8.68 0.98
C CYS A 10 38.01 -9.46 1.50
N THR A 11 37.98 -9.77 2.77
CA THR A 11 36.78 -10.25 3.46
C THR A 11 35.82 -9.06 3.65
N PHE A 12 34.73 -9.04 2.90
CA PHE A 12 33.61 -8.15 3.19
C PHE A 12 32.88 -8.72 4.40
N SER A 13 33.08 -8.09 5.54
CA SER A 13 32.22 -8.31 6.72
C SER A 13 30.93 -7.54 6.48
N VAL A 14 29.84 -8.27 6.22
CA VAL A 14 28.49 -7.70 6.29
C VAL A 14 28.23 -7.44 7.77
N ALA A 15 28.31 -6.20 8.17
CA ALA A 15 27.83 -5.76 9.48
C ALA A 15 26.30 -5.87 9.48
N VAL A 16 25.78 -6.91 10.15
CA VAL A 16 24.38 -6.95 10.55
C VAL A 16 24.22 -5.85 11.59
N SER A 17 23.70 -4.71 11.16
CA SER A 17 23.28 -3.64 12.06
C SER A 17 22.03 -4.08 12.81
N THR A 18 22.21 -4.59 14.00
CA THR A 18 21.15 -4.68 15.01
C THR A 18 21.14 -3.35 15.74
N ALA A 19 20.57 -2.33 15.14
CA ALA A 19 20.22 -1.10 15.84
C ALA A 19 18.70 -1.07 15.93
N ALA A 20 18.16 -1.62 16.99
CA ALA A 20 16.92 -1.16 17.57
C ALA A 20 17.30 0.01 18.47
N ASP A 21 17.27 1.22 17.95
CA ASP A 21 17.23 2.40 18.82
C ASP A 21 15.81 2.48 19.38
N ASP A 22 15.68 2.11 20.63
CA ASP A 22 14.48 2.18 21.45
C ASP A 22 14.32 3.62 22.00
N ASP A 23 14.07 4.58 21.10
CA ASP A 23 14.00 5.99 21.48
C ASP A 23 12.61 6.46 21.93
N GLY A 24 11.62 5.56 22.04
CA GLY A 24 10.27 5.95 22.45
C GLY A 24 9.47 4.90 23.22
N GLY A 25 10.03 3.71 23.43
CA GLY A 25 9.31 2.60 24.07
C GLY A 25 8.27 1.95 23.16
N PHE A 26 8.26 2.24 21.85
CA PHE A 26 7.45 1.57 20.84
C PHE A 26 8.25 1.28 19.56
N SER A 27 7.74 0.37 18.74
CA SER A 27 8.28 0.13 17.40
C SER A 27 7.18 -0.20 16.40
N LEU A 28 7.32 0.29 15.16
CA LEU A 28 6.42 0.02 14.04
C LEU A 28 7.06 -0.99 13.08
N SER A 29 6.23 -1.81 12.46
CA SER A 29 6.61 -2.61 11.27
C SER A 29 5.90 -2.07 10.04
N GLY A 30 6.30 -2.50 8.84
CA GLY A 30 5.54 -2.22 7.61
C GLY A 30 4.12 -2.78 7.70
N TRP A 31 3.21 -2.21 6.93
CA TRP A 31 1.83 -2.68 6.94
C TRP A 31 1.73 -4.16 6.53
N ARG A 32 0.80 -4.86 7.17
CA ARG A 32 0.55 -6.30 6.96
C ARG A 32 -0.59 -6.55 6.01
N GLU A 33 -1.60 -5.67 6.05
CA GLU A 33 -2.79 -5.82 5.21
C GLU A 33 -3.36 -4.47 4.79
N VAL A 34 -3.99 -4.48 3.62
CA VAL A 34 -4.88 -3.40 3.17
C VAL A 34 -6.31 -3.80 3.46
N VAL A 35 -7.06 -2.91 4.07
CA VAL A 35 -8.50 -3.10 4.31
C VAL A 35 -9.27 -2.51 3.13
N VAL A 36 -10.10 -3.32 2.50
CA VAL A 36 -10.91 -2.95 1.34
C VAL A 36 -12.38 -3.22 1.65
N THR A 37 -13.18 -2.17 1.68
CA THR A 37 -14.63 -2.29 1.77
C THR A 37 -15.22 -2.60 0.41
N VAL A 38 -16.08 -3.62 0.34
CA VAL A 38 -16.59 -4.17 -0.92
C VAL A 38 -18.11 -4.39 -0.87
N ALA A 39 -18.73 -4.40 -2.05
CA ALA A 39 -20.14 -4.77 -2.19
C ALA A 39 -20.35 -6.30 -2.17
N SER A 40 -19.34 -7.09 -2.51
CA SER A 40 -19.37 -8.56 -2.50
C SER A 40 -17.99 -9.17 -2.28
N ILE A 41 -17.83 -9.85 -1.15
CA ILE A 41 -16.64 -10.67 -0.86
C ILE A 41 -16.49 -11.77 -1.91
N GLU A 42 -17.56 -12.49 -2.25
CA GLU A 42 -17.50 -13.63 -3.16
C GLU A 42 -16.92 -13.25 -4.54
N ALA A 43 -17.30 -12.08 -5.07
CA ALA A 43 -16.80 -11.61 -6.36
C ALA A 43 -15.30 -11.32 -6.33
N HIS A 44 -14.81 -10.66 -5.28
CA HIS A 44 -13.39 -10.33 -5.10
C HIS A 44 -12.57 -11.59 -4.77
N GLN A 45 -13.05 -12.45 -3.88
CA GLN A 45 -12.39 -13.71 -3.53
C GLN A 45 -12.16 -14.57 -4.78
N ARG A 46 -13.21 -14.78 -5.59
CA ARG A 46 -13.12 -15.52 -6.86
C ARG A 46 -12.08 -14.89 -7.81
N PHE A 47 -12.07 -13.57 -7.92
CA PHE A 47 -11.08 -12.87 -8.73
C PHE A 47 -9.64 -13.16 -8.27
N PHE A 48 -9.35 -13.03 -6.98
CA PHE A 48 -8.01 -13.27 -6.46
C PHE A 48 -7.58 -14.73 -6.58
N GLU A 49 -8.49 -15.69 -6.38
CA GLU A 49 -8.23 -17.12 -6.56
C GLU A 49 -7.92 -17.46 -8.03
N GLU A 50 -8.75 -16.98 -8.96
CA GLU A 50 -8.62 -17.33 -10.40
C GLU A 50 -7.50 -16.58 -11.11
N VAL A 51 -7.28 -15.30 -10.80
CA VAL A 51 -6.35 -14.42 -11.52
C VAL A 51 -5.01 -14.28 -10.79
N GLY A 52 -5.06 -14.19 -9.47
CA GLY A 52 -3.89 -13.94 -8.64
C GLY A 52 -3.26 -15.20 -8.05
N ALA A 53 -3.94 -16.33 -8.09
CA ALA A 53 -3.60 -17.56 -7.39
C ALA A 53 -3.41 -17.34 -5.87
N TRP A 54 -4.22 -16.45 -5.31
CA TRP A 54 -4.28 -16.19 -3.86
C TRP A 54 -5.24 -17.17 -3.18
N GLU A 55 -5.18 -17.25 -1.88
CA GLU A 55 -6.02 -18.13 -1.06
C GLU A 55 -6.64 -17.38 0.12
N SER A 56 -7.76 -17.89 0.62
CA SER A 56 -8.36 -17.41 1.85
C SER A 56 -7.51 -17.83 3.05
N ARG A 57 -7.16 -16.86 3.90
CA ARG A 57 -6.38 -17.08 5.14
C ARG A 57 -7.26 -17.29 6.36
N THR A 58 -8.48 -16.74 6.31
CA THR A 58 -9.48 -16.88 7.38
C THR A 58 -10.79 -17.41 6.81
N PRO A 59 -11.64 -18.05 7.61
CA PRO A 59 -13.04 -18.22 7.23
C PRO A 59 -13.73 -16.85 7.14
N MET A 60 -14.87 -16.80 6.48
CA MET A 60 -15.75 -15.63 6.52
C MET A 60 -16.29 -15.46 7.95
N ALA A 61 -16.21 -14.27 8.49
CA ALA A 61 -16.63 -13.92 9.83
C ALA A 61 -17.53 -12.68 9.85
N ASP A 62 -18.23 -12.50 10.95
CA ASP A 62 -18.94 -11.25 11.25
C ASP A 62 -17.92 -10.13 11.50
N ALA A 63 -18.22 -8.91 11.04
CA ALA A 63 -17.35 -7.76 11.17
C ALA A 63 -17.99 -6.63 12.01
N SER A 64 -18.96 -6.94 12.86
CA SER A 64 -19.67 -5.93 13.66
C SER A 64 -18.76 -5.15 14.60
N ASP A 65 -17.78 -5.80 15.21
CA ASP A 65 -16.80 -5.14 16.08
C ASP A 65 -15.90 -4.17 15.28
N GLN A 66 -15.54 -4.54 14.06
CA GLN A 66 -14.83 -3.65 13.14
C GLN A 66 -15.68 -2.43 12.76
N MET A 67 -16.98 -2.64 12.49
CA MET A 67 -17.89 -1.53 12.18
C MET A 67 -18.08 -0.61 13.38
N ALA A 68 -18.16 -1.15 14.59
CA ALA A 68 -18.20 -0.37 15.83
C ALA A 68 -16.91 0.44 16.04
N PHE A 69 -15.75 -0.16 15.81
CA PHE A 69 -14.46 0.54 15.85
C PHE A 69 -14.40 1.71 14.86
N TRP A 70 -14.99 1.56 13.69
CA TRP A 70 -15.09 2.62 12.68
C TRP A 70 -16.18 3.66 12.96
N GLY A 71 -16.96 3.51 14.03
CA GLY A 71 -18.02 4.44 14.39
C GLY A 71 -19.31 4.31 13.57
N VAL A 72 -19.52 3.17 12.90
CA VAL A 72 -20.69 2.86 12.07
C VAL A 72 -21.34 1.52 12.49
N PRO A 73 -21.69 1.34 13.79
CA PRO A 73 -22.11 0.04 14.35
C PRO A 73 -23.42 -0.50 13.77
N ASP A 74 -24.25 0.36 13.16
CA ASP A 74 -25.55 -0.03 12.60
C ASP A 74 -25.43 -0.63 11.19
N VAL A 75 -24.23 -0.64 10.59
CA VAL A 75 -24.00 -1.23 9.27
C VAL A 75 -23.56 -2.68 9.43
N ALA A 76 -24.43 -3.61 8.98
CA ALA A 76 -24.06 -5.03 8.98
C ALA A 76 -22.92 -5.31 7.99
N ALA A 77 -21.93 -6.07 8.43
CA ALA A 77 -20.76 -6.40 7.64
C ALA A 77 -20.25 -7.82 7.92
N LYS A 78 -19.51 -8.33 6.93
CA LYS A 78 -18.74 -9.59 7.04
C LYS A 78 -17.31 -9.31 6.56
N GLU A 79 -16.39 -10.16 6.96
CA GLU A 79 -15.00 -10.03 6.53
C GLU A 79 -14.32 -11.37 6.22
N ILE A 80 -13.28 -11.29 5.41
CA ILE A 80 -12.36 -12.39 5.12
C ILE A 80 -10.98 -11.81 4.81
N VAL A 81 -9.94 -12.51 5.17
CA VAL A 81 -8.56 -12.18 4.76
C VAL A 81 -8.13 -13.10 3.63
N ILE A 82 -7.63 -12.52 2.56
CA ILE A 82 -7.05 -13.22 1.42
C ILE A 82 -5.57 -12.86 1.27
N ALA A 83 -4.75 -13.79 0.83
CA ALA A 83 -3.33 -13.60 0.71
C ALA A 83 -2.71 -14.42 -0.43
N ASN A 84 -1.58 -13.95 -0.92
CA ASN A 84 -0.71 -14.76 -1.76
C ASN A 84 -0.20 -15.95 -0.94
N LYS A 85 -0.19 -17.13 -1.55
CA LYS A 85 0.13 -18.38 -0.86
C LYS A 85 1.48 -18.33 -0.14
N GLY A 86 1.47 -18.74 1.13
CA GLY A 86 2.69 -18.83 1.95
C GLY A 86 3.26 -17.49 2.40
N THR A 87 2.48 -16.39 2.34
CA THR A 87 2.90 -15.07 2.83
C THR A 87 2.11 -14.63 4.06
N GLU A 88 2.77 -13.88 4.94
CA GLU A 88 2.20 -13.31 6.18
C GLU A 88 2.11 -11.76 6.10
N THR A 89 2.43 -11.19 4.95
CA THR A 89 2.42 -9.75 4.69
C THR A 89 1.79 -9.47 3.34
N GLY A 90 1.33 -8.24 3.12
CA GLY A 90 0.73 -7.85 1.86
C GLY A 90 -0.61 -8.55 1.59
N MET A 91 -1.35 -8.83 2.66
CA MET A 91 -2.68 -9.42 2.61
C MET A 91 -3.73 -8.37 2.29
N ILE A 92 -4.90 -8.81 1.89
CA ILE A 92 -6.08 -7.96 1.71
C ILE A 92 -7.19 -8.47 2.62
N ARG A 93 -7.68 -7.60 3.48
CA ARG A 93 -8.92 -7.84 4.22
C ARG A 93 -10.07 -7.25 3.43
N LEU A 94 -10.97 -8.10 2.97
CA LEU A 94 -12.22 -7.70 2.34
C LEU A 94 -13.27 -7.58 3.42
N VAL A 95 -13.92 -6.41 3.48
CA VAL A 95 -15.05 -6.16 4.38
C VAL A 95 -16.28 -5.86 3.52
N GLU A 96 -17.21 -6.83 3.42
CA GLU A 96 -18.47 -6.65 2.73
C GLU A 96 -19.43 -5.88 3.62
N VAL A 97 -19.86 -4.71 3.14
CA VAL A 97 -20.77 -3.82 3.86
C VAL A 97 -22.17 -3.89 3.26
N ALA A 98 -23.16 -4.03 4.11
CA ALA A 98 -24.56 -4.09 3.67
C ALA A 98 -25.05 -2.71 3.22
N GLY A 99 -25.84 -2.70 2.15
CA GLY A 99 -26.43 -1.46 1.61
C GLY A 99 -25.71 -0.96 0.36
N SER A 100 -26.02 0.28 -0.02
CA SER A 100 -25.42 0.94 -1.18
C SER A 100 -24.57 2.11 -0.68
N HIS A 101 -23.29 2.06 -0.94
CA HIS A 101 -22.35 3.06 -0.50
C HIS A 101 -21.55 3.63 -1.68
N PRO A 102 -21.16 4.91 -1.66
CA PRO A 102 -20.31 5.48 -2.70
C PRO A 102 -18.90 4.87 -2.63
N GLN A 103 -18.19 4.92 -3.75
CA GLN A 103 -16.77 4.57 -3.77
C GLN A 103 -15.93 5.75 -3.26
N ILE A 104 -14.90 5.45 -2.48
CA ILE A 104 -13.96 6.42 -1.90
C ILE A 104 -13.37 7.32 -2.99
N ARG A 105 -12.88 6.74 -4.08
CA ARG A 105 -12.27 7.46 -5.22
C ARG A 105 -13.09 7.26 -6.50
N SER A 106 -14.40 7.52 -6.43
CA SER A 106 -15.31 7.35 -7.56
C SER A 106 -14.92 8.24 -8.73
N ASN A 107 -14.74 7.63 -9.90
CA ASN A 107 -14.39 8.35 -11.14
C ASN A 107 -13.17 9.29 -10.98
N SER A 108 -12.18 8.88 -10.16
CA SER A 108 -10.97 9.67 -9.95
C SER A 108 -9.98 9.52 -11.10
N GLN A 109 -9.21 10.59 -11.32
CA GLN A 109 -7.96 10.52 -12.06
C GLN A 109 -6.84 10.01 -11.16
N LEU A 110 -5.72 9.55 -11.76
CA LEU A 110 -4.60 9.04 -10.97
C LEU A 110 -3.86 10.14 -10.19
N TRP A 111 -3.99 11.40 -10.60
CA TRP A 111 -3.43 12.58 -9.91
C TRP A 111 -4.40 13.26 -8.95
N ASP A 112 -5.63 12.76 -8.80
CA ASP A 112 -6.55 13.24 -7.76
C ASP A 112 -6.00 12.84 -6.38
N THR A 113 -6.10 13.73 -5.39
CA THR A 113 -5.57 13.53 -4.04
C THR A 113 -6.55 12.83 -3.11
N GLY A 114 -6.10 12.40 -1.96
CA GLY A 114 -6.91 11.86 -0.88
C GLY A 114 -7.20 10.36 -0.97
N GLY A 115 -7.08 9.69 0.17
CA GLY A 115 -7.22 8.24 0.30
C GLY A 115 -6.06 7.45 -0.34
N ILE A 116 -6.18 6.14 -0.36
CA ILE A 116 -5.22 5.21 -0.98
C ILE A 116 -5.54 5.14 -2.48
N LEU A 117 -4.55 5.42 -3.35
CA LEU A 117 -4.71 5.33 -4.80
C LEU A 117 -4.73 3.88 -5.27
N ASP A 118 -3.66 3.15 -4.96
CA ASP A 118 -3.46 1.77 -5.40
C ASP A 118 -2.60 0.97 -4.41
N ILE A 119 -2.56 -0.33 -4.67
CA ILE A 119 -1.57 -1.24 -4.09
C ILE A 119 -0.72 -1.84 -5.20
N ASN A 120 0.57 -1.94 -4.95
CA ASN A 120 1.55 -2.45 -5.89
C ASN A 120 1.65 -3.97 -5.79
N ILE A 121 1.49 -4.66 -6.92
CA ILE A 121 1.56 -6.12 -7.07
C ILE A 121 2.51 -6.44 -8.22
N ARG A 122 3.42 -7.40 -8.02
CA ARG A 122 4.29 -7.87 -9.09
C ARG A 122 3.61 -8.94 -9.92
N VAL A 123 3.91 -8.91 -11.21
CA VAL A 123 3.51 -9.93 -12.18
C VAL A 123 4.74 -10.41 -12.96
N THR A 124 4.65 -11.60 -13.55
CA THR A 124 5.73 -12.18 -14.38
C THR A 124 5.50 -12.01 -15.88
N ASP A 125 4.28 -11.70 -16.27
CA ASP A 125 3.86 -11.55 -17.68
C ASP A 125 2.77 -10.49 -17.76
N MET A 126 3.19 -9.26 -18.01
CA MET A 126 2.30 -8.10 -18.09
C MET A 126 1.33 -8.23 -19.27
N GLU A 127 1.77 -8.74 -20.42
CA GLU A 127 0.92 -8.82 -21.60
C GLU A 127 -0.28 -9.75 -21.36
N THR A 128 -0.02 -10.93 -20.79
CA THR A 128 -1.08 -11.89 -20.45
C THR A 128 -2.03 -11.30 -19.41
N LYS A 129 -1.52 -10.67 -18.32
CA LYS A 129 -2.35 -10.09 -17.28
C LYS A 129 -3.17 -8.89 -17.77
N PHE A 130 -2.59 -8.03 -18.58
CA PHE A 130 -3.29 -6.94 -19.25
C PHE A 130 -4.51 -7.43 -20.02
N GLY A 131 -4.31 -8.40 -20.93
CA GLY A 131 -5.41 -8.96 -21.71
C GLY A 131 -6.47 -9.70 -20.87
N GLU A 132 -6.06 -10.36 -19.78
CA GLU A 132 -6.97 -11.06 -18.87
C GLU A 132 -7.85 -10.07 -18.11
N LEU A 133 -7.27 -9.04 -17.50
CA LEU A 133 -8.02 -8.06 -16.70
C LEU A 133 -8.95 -7.21 -17.59
N GLN A 134 -8.52 -6.82 -18.78
CA GLN A 134 -9.38 -6.11 -19.72
C GLN A 134 -10.66 -6.93 -20.06
N ARG A 135 -10.51 -8.24 -20.32
CA ARG A 135 -11.67 -9.12 -20.57
C ARG A 135 -12.61 -9.24 -19.37
N ARG A 136 -12.11 -9.01 -18.17
CA ARG A 136 -12.89 -8.98 -16.91
C ARG A 136 -13.48 -7.61 -16.60
N GLY A 137 -13.30 -6.63 -17.49
CA GLY A 137 -13.87 -5.28 -17.35
C GLY A 137 -13.05 -4.33 -16.48
N TRP A 138 -11.80 -4.68 -16.13
CA TRP A 138 -10.88 -3.75 -15.47
C TRP A 138 -10.51 -2.62 -16.42
N GLN A 139 -10.40 -1.41 -15.87
CA GLN A 139 -10.21 -0.17 -16.63
C GLN A 139 -8.91 0.52 -16.21
N ALA A 140 -8.31 1.22 -17.17
CA ALA A 140 -7.12 2.02 -16.92
C ALA A 140 -7.15 3.29 -17.78
N ALA A 141 -6.34 4.27 -17.39
CA ALA A 141 -6.16 5.52 -18.16
C ALA A 141 -5.28 5.33 -19.40
N GLY A 142 -4.51 4.22 -19.49
CA GLY A 142 -3.61 3.91 -20.59
C GLY A 142 -3.21 2.44 -20.60
N ASP A 143 -2.42 2.08 -21.61
CA ASP A 143 -1.81 0.75 -21.74
C ASP A 143 -0.60 0.62 -20.81
N PRO A 144 -0.08 -0.61 -20.57
CA PRO A 144 1.16 -0.82 -19.86
C PRO A 144 2.34 -0.05 -20.46
N VAL A 145 3.14 0.60 -19.61
CA VAL A 145 4.29 1.40 -20.04
C VAL A 145 5.58 0.83 -19.48
N ARG A 146 6.59 0.63 -20.34
CA ARG A 146 7.94 0.26 -19.93
C ARG A 146 8.79 1.51 -19.71
N PHE A 147 9.43 1.61 -18.54
CA PHE A 147 10.27 2.74 -18.18
C PHE A 147 11.34 2.36 -17.15
N THR A 148 12.25 3.30 -16.89
CA THR A 148 13.25 3.18 -15.83
C THR A 148 12.87 4.09 -14.67
N PHE A 149 12.90 3.55 -13.46
CA PHE A 149 12.65 4.26 -12.21
C PHE A 149 13.79 3.98 -11.22
N GLY A 150 14.64 4.96 -10.98
CA GLY A 150 15.87 4.76 -10.22
C GLY A 150 16.72 3.64 -10.83
N PRO A 151 17.13 2.60 -10.07
CA PRO A 151 17.92 1.48 -10.58
C PRO A 151 17.07 0.42 -11.30
N PHE A 152 15.74 0.61 -11.39
CA PHE A 152 14.80 -0.41 -11.83
C PHE A 152 14.31 -0.16 -13.26
N GLU A 153 14.33 -1.20 -14.11
CA GLU A 153 13.62 -1.23 -15.39
C GLU A 153 12.37 -2.09 -15.22
N VAL A 154 11.19 -1.51 -15.47
CA VAL A 154 9.89 -2.11 -15.21
C VAL A 154 8.92 -1.89 -16.37
N THR A 155 7.92 -2.76 -16.51
CA THR A 155 6.66 -2.45 -17.17
C THR A 155 5.60 -2.32 -16.09
N GLU A 156 4.87 -1.23 -16.09
CA GLU A 156 3.83 -0.94 -15.10
C GLU A 156 2.50 -0.61 -15.77
N TRP A 157 1.43 -1.02 -15.10
CA TRP A 157 0.07 -0.72 -15.52
C TRP A 157 -0.82 -0.47 -14.29
N ILE A 158 -1.39 0.74 -14.19
CA ILE A 158 -2.32 1.08 -13.13
C ILE A 158 -3.74 0.82 -13.62
N THR A 159 -4.43 -0.10 -12.99
CA THR A 159 -5.75 -0.57 -13.42
C THR A 159 -6.72 -0.63 -12.25
N ARG A 160 -7.98 -0.31 -12.53
CA ARG A 160 -9.08 -0.25 -11.56
C ARG A 160 -10.11 -1.31 -11.85
N GLY A 161 -10.44 -2.08 -10.83
CA GLY A 161 -11.48 -3.10 -10.81
C GLY A 161 -12.76 -2.66 -10.09
N PRO A 162 -13.60 -3.63 -9.71
CA PRO A 162 -14.81 -3.41 -8.94
C PRO A 162 -14.54 -2.69 -7.61
N ASP A 163 -15.54 -1.98 -7.11
CA ASP A 163 -15.54 -1.26 -5.82
C ASP A 163 -14.39 -0.27 -5.64
N GLY A 164 -13.73 0.15 -6.73
CA GLY A 164 -12.60 1.07 -6.68
C GLY A 164 -11.27 0.43 -6.31
N LEU A 165 -11.18 -0.91 -6.23
CA LEU A 165 -9.91 -1.59 -6.04
C LEU A 165 -8.96 -1.29 -7.20
N THR A 166 -7.81 -0.70 -6.92
CA THR A 166 -6.85 -0.28 -7.92
C THR A 166 -5.49 -0.94 -7.68
N PHE A 167 -4.90 -1.48 -8.73
CA PHE A 167 -3.57 -2.08 -8.71
C PHE A 167 -2.59 -1.31 -9.58
N ALA A 168 -1.38 -1.10 -9.08
CA ALA A 168 -0.22 -0.89 -9.90
C ALA A 168 0.44 -2.27 -10.13
N LEU A 169 0.19 -2.87 -11.29
CA LEU A 169 0.83 -4.14 -11.68
C LEU A 169 2.21 -3.85 -12.25
N ILE A 170 3.24 -4.53 -11.73
CA ILE A 170 4.63 -4.25 -12.04
C ILE A 170 5.37 -5.52 -12.46
N GLU A 171 5.77 -5.58 -13.73
CA GLU A 171 6.73 -6.57 -14.21
C GLU A 171 8.14 -5.99 -14.12
N ARG A 172 9.03 -6.63 -13.34
CA ARG A 172 10.41 -6.22 -13.17
C ARG A 172 11.31 -6.85 -14.24
N HIS A 173 12.02 -6.02 -15.03
CA HIS A 173 12.99 -6.48 -16.02
C HIS A 173 14.43 -6.44 -15.49
N LYS A 174 14.79 -5.36 -14.76
CA LYS A 174 16.14 -5.18 -14.18
C LYS A 174 16.08 -4.43 -12.84
N PRO A 175 16.99 -4.76 -11.90
CA PRO A 175 17.71 -6.03 -11.82
C PRO A 175 16.74 -7.20 -11.68
N THR A 176 17.21 -8.43 -11.88
CA THR A 176 16.42 -9.65 -11.69
C THR A 176 15.75 -9.64 -10.32
N LEU A 177 14.47 -10.00 -10.28
CA LEU A 177 13.69 -10.05 -9.05
C LEU A 177 14.08 -11.29 -8.23
N GLU A 178 14.54 -11.07 -7.01
CA GLU A 178 14.89 -12.11 -6.04
C GLU A 178 14.00 -12.00 -4.79
N GLY A 179 13.88 -13.10 -4.03
CA GLY A 179 13.10 -13.11 -2.77
C GLY A 179 11.59 -13.18 -2.93
N TRP A 180 11.09 -13.62 -4.10
CA TRP A 180 9.66 -13.76 -4.38
C TRP A 180 9.28 -15.20 -4.76
N PRO A 181 9.44 -16.19 -3.84
CA PRO A 181 9.33 -17.60 -4.18
C PRO A 181 7.92 -18.04 -4.59
N HIS A 182 6.88 -17.28 -4.22
CA HIS A 182 5.48 -17.57 -4.52
C HIS A 182 4.90 -16.69 -5.64
N LEU A 183 5.75 -15.93 -6.34
CA LEU A 183 5.32 -15.16 -7.50
C LEU A 183 5.03 -16.11 -8.66
N LYS A 184 3.74 -16.38 -8.90
CA LYS A 184 3.26 -17.17 -10.02
C LYS A 184 2.42 -16.31 -10.96
N ASP A 185 1.31 -15.80 -10.46
CA ASP A 185 0.40 -14.89 -11.16
C ASP A 185 0.49 -13.49 -10.58
N PHE A 186 0.00 -13.31 -9.36
CA PHE A 186 0.24 -12.10 -8.56
C PHE A 186 1.19 -12.42 -7.41
N SER A 187 2.05 -11.46 -7.08
CA SER A 187 2.76 -11.48 -5.79
C SER A 187 1.84 -11.10 -4.65
N ARG A 188 2.33 -11.16 -3.41
CA ARG A 188 1.76 -10.36 -2.32
C ARG A 188 1.76 -8.88 -2.70
N ALA A 189 0.83 -8.11 -2.13
CA ALA A 189 0.92 -6.65 -2.19
C ALA A 189 2.14 -6.19 -1.36
N PHE A 190 2.89 -5.21 -1.85
CA PHE A 190 4.17 -4.86 -1.21
C PHE A 190 4.33 -3.37 -0.91
N ASN A 191 3.57 -2.52 -1.58
CA ASN A 191 3.60 -1.08 -1.41
C ASN A 191 2.17 -0.55 -1.61
N ALA A 192 1.84 0.59 -1.02
CA ALA A 192 0.56 1.28 -1.22
C ALA A 192 0.81 2.74 -1.51
N THR A 193 0.21 3.25 -2.60
CA THR A 193 0.40 4.63 -3.07
C THR A 193 -0.68 5.55 -2.55
N GLN A 194 -0.28 6.70 -2.06
CA GLN A 194 -1.13 7.81 -1.64
C GLN A 194 -0.77 9.05 -2.45
N VAL A 195 -1.74 9.61 -3.16
CA VAL A 195 -1.55 10.91 -3.82
C VAL A 195 -1.84 12.02 -2.82
N VAL A 196 -0.86 12.90 -2.65
CA VAL A 196 -0.88 13.96 -1.64
C VAL A 196 -0.83 15.34 -2.31
N ASP A 197 -1.54 16.28 -1.73
CA ASP A 197 -1.51 17.68 -2.16
C ASP A 197 -0.27 18.41 -1.59
N ASP A 198 0.02 18.17 -0.32
CA ASP A 198 1.18 18.70 0.40
C ASP A 198 2.13 17.57 0.77
N LEU A 199 3.22 17.46 -0.02
CA LEU A 199 4.25 16.45 0.21
C LEU A 199 5.01 16.70 1.51
N GLU A 200 5.33 17.94 1.85
CA GLU A 200 6.08 18.26 3.07
C GLU A 200 5.29 17.97 4.34
N ALA A 201 4.00 18.29 4.36
CA ALA A 201 3.13 17.92 5.47
C ALA A 201 3.03 16.39 5.61
N SER A 202 2.94 15.67 4.49
CA SER A 202 2.91 14.21 4.48
C SER A 202 4.25 13.60 4.92
N LEU A 203 5.38 14.16 4.48
CA LEU A 203 6.71 13.74 4.92
C LEU A 203 6.91 13.99 6.42
N SER A 204 6.46 15.15 6.92
CA SER A 204 6.50 15.43 8.36
C SER A 204 5.74 14.37 9.16
N PHE A 205 4.57 13.99 8.70
CA PHE A 205 3.78 12.94 9.36
C PHE A 205 4.47 11.56 9.29
N TYR A 206 4.84 11.08 8.10
CA TYR A 206 5.40 9.73 7.96
C TYR A 206 6.84 9.63 8.49
N ARG A 207 7.70 10.59 8.16
CA ARG A 207 9.12 10.58 8.51
C ARG A 207 9.35 11.04 9.95
N ASP A 208 8.79 12.21 10.32
CA ASP A 208 9.16 12.88 11.56
C ASP A 208 8.29 12.42 12.75
N VAL A 209 6.99 12.09 12.52
CA VAL A 209 6.11 11.55 13.56
C VAL A 209 6.16 10.03 13.62
N LEU A 210 5.94 9.32 12.50
CA LEU A 210 5.89 7.86 12.50
C LEU A 210 7.28 7.20 12.41
N GLY A 211 8.36 7.96 12.18
CA GLY A 211 9.72 7.45 12.14
C GLY A 211 10.06 6.61 10.91
N PHE A 212 9.32 6.79 9.80
CA PHE A 212 9.59 6.07 8.56
C PHE A 212 10.90 6.54 7.95
N LYS A 213 11.67 5.58 7.46
CA LYS A 213 12.94 5.80 6.74
C LYS A 213 12.69 5.71 5.24
N GLU A 214 13.34 6.55 4.47
CA GLU A 214 13.29 6.51 3.02
C GLU A 214 13.86 5.19 2.48
N TYR A 215 13.08 4.52 1.63
CA TYR A 215 13.57 3.43 0.79
C TYR A 215 14.07 3.97 -0.55
N LEU A 216 13.31 4.87 -1.17
CA LEU A 216 13.60 5.46 -2.46
C LEU A 216 12.86 6.79 -2.60
N SER A 217 13.49 7.76 -3.25
CA SER A 217 12.82 8.98 -3.70
C SER A 217 13.20 9.32 -5.13
N HIS A 218 12.31 10.01 -5.84
CA HIS A 218 12.51 10.45 -7.20
C HIS A 218 11.69 11.70 -7.50
N SER A 219 12.25 12.63 -8.27
CA SER A 219 11.53 13.79 -8.80
C SER A 219 11.82 13.90 -10.29
N GLY A 220 10.77 14.09 -11.09
CA GLY A 220 10.93 14.28 -12.53
C GLY A 220 9.65 14.13 -13.34
N ALA A 221 9.70 14.65 -14.55
CA ALA A 221 8.64 14.49 -15.54
C ALA A 221 8.85 13.24 -16.41
N SER A 222 7.83 12.84 -17.18
CA SER A 222 7.94 11.75 -18.15
C SER A 222 8.96 12.08 -19.23
N SER A 223 9.81 11.12 -19.57
CA SER A 223 10.76 11.20 -20.68
C SER A 223 10.15 10.64 -21.98
N GLY A 224 10.91 10.68 -23.05
CA GLY A 224 10.54 10.03 -24.32
C GLY A 224 9.38 10.73 -25.04
N ASP A 225 8.43 9.97 -25.52
CA ASP A 225 7.28 10.44 -26.31
C ASP A 225 6.09 10.94 -25.46
N GLY A 226 6.25 10.98 -24.12
CA GLY A 226 5.19 11.36 -23.16
C GLY A 226 4.25 10.23 -22.76
N SER A 227 4.52 8.98 -23.17
CA SER A 227 3.82 7.82 -22.64
C SER A 227 4.08 7.70 -21.14
N ASN A 228 3.02 7.47 -20.35
CA ASN A 228 3.11 7.42 -18.91
C ASN A 228 2.00 6.54 -18.32
N VAL A 229 2.27 5.92 -17.19
CA VAL A 229 1.33 5.01 -16.50
C VAL A 229 0.17 5.74 -15.84
N LEU A 230 0.31 7.06 -15.60
CA LEU A 230 -0.67 7.87 -14.88
C LEU A 230 -1.79 8.41 -15.79
N GLY A 231 -1.73 8.15 -17.10
CA GLY A 231 -2.72 8.63 -18.04
C GLY A 231 -2.72 10.15 -18.24
N LEU A 232 -1.64 10.83 -17.88
CA LEU A 232 -1.47 12.25 -18.17
C LEU A 232 -1.47 12.47 -19.69
N PRO A 233 -2.10 13.55 -20.22
CA PRO A 233 -2.02 13.87 -21.63
C PRO A 233 -0.58 13.95 -22.11
N LYS A 234 -0.27 13.34 -23.25
CA LYS A 234 1.12 13.20 -23.76
C LYS A 234 1.85 14.55 -23.89
N ASN A 235 1.14 15.61 -24.27
CA ASN A 235 1.69 16.96 -24.38
C ASN A 235 2.02 17.60 -23.03
N LEU A 236 1.37 17.17 -21.94
CA LEU A 236 1.58 17.70 -20.59
C LEU A 236 2.49 16.78 -19.75
N ALA A 237 2.53 15.49 -20.04
CA ALA A 237 3.28 14.51 -19.27
C ALA A 237 4.79 14.80 -19.15
N ARG A 238 5.34 15.59 -20.09
CA ARG A 238 6.74 16.04 -20.08
C ARG A 238 6.98 17.31 -19.25
N GLU A 239 5.92 18.00 -18.88
CA GLU A 239 5.97 19.25 -18.11
C GLU A 239 5.58 19.03 -16.65
N ILE A 240 4.68 18.05 -16.40
CA ILE A 240 4.21 17.72 -15.05
C ILE A 240 5.29 16.92 -14.33
N VAL A 241 5.85 17.53 -13.28
CA VAL A 241 6.81 16.87 -12.40
C VAL A 241 6.06 16.01 -11.37
N ARG A 242 6.56 14.82 -11.13
CA ARG A 242 6.10 13.90 -10.11
C ARG A 242 7.18 13.77 -9.06
N ASP A 243 6.81 14.05 -7.83
CA ASP A 243 7.65 13.83 -6.67
C ASP A 243 7.16 12.54 -5.98
N VAL A 244 8.04 11.56 -5.89
CA VAL A 244 7.79 10.25 -5.29
C VAL A 244 8.69 10.10 -4.09
N TRP A 245 8.12 9.67 -2.98
CA TRP A 245 8.85 9.23 -1.79
C TRP A 245 8.25 7.91 -1.30
N ILE A 246 9.10 6.91 -1.13
CA ILE A 246 8.71 5.60 -0.61
C ILE A 246 9.33 5.44 0.77
N GLY A 247 8.50 5.30 1.79
CA GLY A 247 8.88 5.20 3.18
C GLY A 247 8.40 3.93 3.86
N HIS A 248 9.20 3.46 4.83
CA HIS A 248 8.92 2.27 5.63
C HIS A 248 9.60 2.38 6.99
N PRO A 249 9.04 1.86 8.09
CA PRO A 249 9.69 1.95 9.41
C PRO A 249 11.14 1.43 9.44
N GLN A 250 11.48 0.41 8.64
CA GLN A 250 12.84 -0.14 8.53
C GLN A 250 13.56 0.24 7.22
N GLY A 251 12.99 1.11 6.37
CA GLY A 251 13.61 1.53 5.10
C GLY A 251 13.66 0.43 4.03
N ILE A 252 12.67 -0.47 4.01
CA ILE A 252 12.52 -1.51 2.97
C ILE A 252 11.26 -1.28 2.14
N ASN A 253 11.08 -2.04 1.05
CA ASN A 253 9.94 -1.83 0.15
C ASN A 253 8.67 -2.58 0.57
N GLU A 254 8.82 -3.77 1.17
CA GLU A 254 7.67 -4.61 1.54
C GLU A 254 6.93 -4.05 2.77
N GLY A 255 5.69 -3.60 2.57
CA GLY A 255 4.88 -2.94 3.59
C GLY A 255 5.15 -1.43 3.68
N SER A 256 5.71 -0.84 2.61
CA SER A 256 5.97 0.60 2.51
C SER A 256 4.75 1.39 2.07
N VAL A 257 4.82 2.71 2.28
CA VAL A 257 3.89 3.70 1.73
C VAL A 257 4.64 4.53 0.70
N GLU A 258 4.03 4.71 -0.46
CA GLU A 258 4.49 5.63 -1.49
C GLU A 258 3.66 6.91 -1.43
N LEU A 259 4.33 8.04 -1.27
CA LEU A 259 3.74 9.36 -1.42
C LEU A 259 4.03 9.87 -2.81
N LEU A 260 2.99 10.25 -3.53
CA LEU A 260 3.05 10.77 -4.89
C LEU A 260 2.42 12.16 -4.92
N ALA A 261 3.22 13.17 -5.27
CA ALA A 261 2.75 14.53 -5.47
C ALA A 261 3.00 14.99 -6.91
N PHE A 262 2.20 15.92 -7.38
CA PHE A 262 2.27 16.44 -8.74
C PHE A 262 2.49 17.95 -8.72
N GLN A 263 3.41 18.43 -9.56
CA GLN A 263 3.60 19.84 -9.82
C GLN A 263 3.08 20.15 -11.22
N GLY A 264 2.21 21.16 -11.33
CA GLY A 264 1.68 21.62 -12.63
C GLY A 264 0.36 20.98 -13.06
N VAL A 265 -0.27 20.20 -12.17
CA VAL A 265 -1.65 19.72 -12.32
C VAL A 265 -2.33 19.71 -10.96
N GLU A 266 -3.58 20.18 -10.95
CA GLU A 266 -4.44 20.10 -9.76
C GLU A 266 -5.44 18.96 -9.95
N GLY A 267 -5.57 18.09 -8.93
CA GLY A 267 -6.55 17.04 -8.85
C GLY A 267 -7.73 17.42 -7.94
N ARG A 268 -8.77 16.60 -7.97
CA ARG A 268 -9.85 16.68 -6.97
C ARG A 268 -9.37 16.06 -5.68
N ASP A 269 -9.85 16.54 -4.55
CA ASP A 269 -9.58 15.96 -3.24
C ASP A 269 -10.68 14.96 -2.83
N PHE A 270 -10.28 13.74 -2.52
CA PHE A 270 -11.12 12.65 -2.02
C PHE A 270 -10.90 12.34 -0.54
N SER A 271 -10.12 13.13 0.19
CA SER A 271 -9.80 12.89 1.60
C SER A 271 -11.04 12.76 2.50
N GLY A 272 -12.06 13.57 2.26
CA GLY A 272 -13.33 13.52 2.97
C GLY A 272 -14.19 12.29 2.65
N GLN A 273 -13.86 11.53 1.60
CA GLN A 273 -14.55 10.31 1.20
C GLN A 273 -13.84 9.03 1.65
N ALA A 274 -12.60 9.14 2.12
CA ALA A 274 -11.82 8.01 2.68
C ALA A 274 -12.29 7.68 4.11
N VAL A 275 -13.57 7.32 4.21
CA VAL A 275 -14.25 7.04 5.47
C VAL A 275 -15.16 5.81 5.33
N PRO A 276 -15.28 4.97 6.40
CA PRO A 276 -16.24 3.88 6.40
C PRO A 276 -17.69 4.42 6.37
N PRO A 277 -18.65 3.72 5.77
CA PRO A 277 -18.52 2.42 5.08
C PRO A 277 -18.34 2.55 3.56
N ASN A 278 -17.77 3.66 3.05
CA ASN A 278 -17.56 3.87 1.62
C ASN A 278 -16.70 2.75 1.02
N LEU A 279 -17.02 2.34 -0.22
CA LEU A 279 -16.38 1.21 -0.89
C LEU A 279 -14.98 1.59 -1.41
N GLY A 280 -14.04 0.67 -1.31
CA GLY A 280 -12.68 0.82 -1.83
C GLY A 280 -11.59 0.56 -0.81
N MET A 281 -10.36 0.94 -1.13
CA MET A 281 -9.20 0.81 -0.25
C MET A 281 -9.30 1.82 0.88
N LEU A 282 -9.68 1.35 2.07
CA LEU A 282 -10.02 2.20 3.20
C LEU A 282 -8.83 2.46 4.12
N ALA A 283 -8.10 1.40 4.49
CA ALA A 283 -7.05 1.53 5.51
C ALA A 283 -5.82 0.66 5.22
N LEU A 284 -4.69 1.06 5.80
CA LEU A 284 -3.48 0.24 5.93
C LEU A 284 -3.32 -0.16 7.39
N ARG A 285 -3.04 -1.45 7.68
CA ARG A 285 -2.84 -1.97 9.03
C ARG A 285 -1.39 -2.26 9.34
N PHE A 286 -0.89 -1.63 10.39
CA PHE A 286 0.49 -1.69 10.84
C PHE A 286 0.60 -2.39 12.19
N PRO A 287 1.43 -3.43 12.35
CA PRO A 287 1.78 -3.92 13.68
C PRO A 287 2.59 -2.88 14.44
N VAL A 288 2.25 -2.72 15.71
CA VAL A 288 3.00 -1.91 16.66
C VAL A 288 3.36 -2.75 17.88
N LYS A 289 4.48 -2.47 18.49
CA LYS A 289 4.86 -2.95 19.82
C LYS A 289 4.96 -1.74 20.74
N GLY A 290 4.40 -1.84 21.93
CA GLY A 290 4.38 -0.74 22.91
C GLY A 290 3.28 0.28 22.62
N MET A 291 2.04 -0.18 22.42
CA MET A 291 0.87 0.65 22.08
C MET A 291 0.69 1.87 22.98
N ASP A 292 0.86 1.71 24.31
CA ASP A 292 0.72 2.86 25.23
C ASP A 292 1.78 3.93 25.01
N ALA A 293 3.00 3.54 24.70
CA ALA A 293 4.06 4.49 24.35
C ALA A 293 3.78 5.17 23.01
N PHE A 294 3.27 4.41 22.04
CA PHE A 294 2.90 4.95 20.73
C PHE A 294 1.74 5.95 20.83
N ILE A 295 0.70 5.68 21.61
CA ILE A 295 -0.41 6.62 21.85
C ILE A 295 0.12 7.93 22.48
N ARG A 296 0.96 7.84 23.53
CA ARG A 296 1.56 9.04 24.13
C ARG A 296 2.43 9.83 23.13
N HIS A 297 3.14 9.13 22.25
CA HIS A 297 3.94 9.76 21.21
C HIS A 297 3.06 10.53 20.21
N LEU A 298 1.94 9.95 19.77
CA LEU A 298 0.97 10.62 18.89
C LEU A 298 0.37 11.87 19.57
N GLU A 299 0.01 11.77 20.86
CA GLU A 299 -0.49 12.89 21.66
C GLU A 299 0.54 14.04 21.75
N GLN A 300 1.82 13.73 21.94
CA GLN A 300 2.91 14.72 21.99
C GLN A 300 3.11 15.47 20.67
N HIS A 301 2.67 14.88 19.57
CA HIS A 301 2.74 15.48 18.23
C HIS A 301 1.37 16.03 17.76
N ASP A 302 0.40 16.17 18.68
CA ASP A 302 -0.95 16.66 18.38
C ASP A 302 -1.69 15.83 17.28
N ILE A 303 -1.40 14.53 17.18
CA ILE A 303 -2.08 13.62 16.25
C ILE A 303 -3.28 12.97 16.93
N PRO A 304 -4.53 13.34 16.55
CA PRO A 304 -5.71 12.77 17.16
C PRO A 304 -5.97 11.33 16.68
N LEU A 305 -6.44 10.48 17.57
CA LEU A 305 -6.97 9.18 17.21
C LEU A 305 -8.30 9.35 16.47
N SER A 306 -8.47 8.64 15.37
CA SER A 306 -9.74 8.54 14.64
C SER A 306 -10.61 7.38 15.13
N GLY A 307 -10.06 6.48 15.96
CA GLY A 307 -10.74 5.35 16.59
C GLY A 307 -9.88 4.68 17.64
N GLY A 308 -10.52 4.00 18.59
CA GLY A 308 -9.83 3.27 19.66
C GLY A 308 -9.26 4.16 20.78
N PRO A 309 -8.40 3.59 21.68
CA PRO A 309 -8.00 2.19 21.68
C PRO A 309 -9.14 1.24 22.08
N VAL A 310 -9.26 0.13 21.35
CA VAL A 310 -10.21 -0.95 21.65
C VAL A 310 -9.55 -2.32 21.44
N SER A 311 -10.09 -3.37 22.09
CA SER A 311 -9.69 -4.75 21.81
C SER A 311 -10.63 -5.36 20.78
N LEU A 312 -10.07 -6.07 19.79
CA LEU A 312 -10.80 -6.79 18.75
C LEU A 312 -10.21 -8.19 18.57
N ASP A 313 -11.06 -9.19 18.28
CA ASP A 313 -10.57 -10.45 17.67
C ASP A 313 -10.34 -10.22 16.18
N LEU A 314 -9.08 -10.02 15.82
CA LEU A 314 -8.65 -9.66 14.48
C LEU A 314 -7.93 -10.83 13.81
N GLN A 315 -8.67 -11.82 13.30
CA GLN A 315 -8.07 -12.94 12.60
C GLN A 315 -7.31 -12.51 11.33
N PRO A 316 -6.12 -13.08 11.02
CA PRO A 316 -5.48 -14.23 11.67
C PRO A 316 -4.58 -13.91 12.89
N TYR A 317 -4.61 -12.69 13.42
CA TYR A 317 -3.70 -12.24 14.49
C TYR A 317 -4.19 -12.62 15.90
N GLY A 318 -5.50 -12.92 16.07
CA GLY A 318 -6.14 -13.17 17.35
C GLY A 318 -6.58 -11.87 18.05
N GLU A 319 -6.64 -11.89 19.38
CA GLU A 319 -6.96 -10.70 20.16
C GLU A 319 -5.88 -9.64 19.97
N VAL A 320 -6.31 -8.43 19.62
CA VAL A 320 -5.42 -7.29 19.41
C VAL A 320 -5.98 -6.04 20.07
N ARG A 321 -5.11 -5.17 20.48
CA ARG A 321 -5.45 -3.78 20.79
C ARG A 321 -5.21 -2.93 19.57
N ILE A 322 -6.19 -2.12 19.12
CA ILE A 322 -6.13 -1.36 17.88
C ILE A 322 -6.49 0.10 18.07
N ILE A 323 -5.83 0.98 17.33
CA ILE A 323 -6.16 2.39 17.17
C ILE A 323 -6.22 2.78 15.70
N GLY A 324 -6.95 3.84 15.39
CA GLY A 324 -6.99 4.47 14.06
C GLY A 324 -6.39 5.87 14.11
N VAL A 325 -5.69 6.25 13.03
CA VAL A 325 -5.14 7.59 12.81
C VAL A 325 -5.39 7.98 11.34
N LYS A 326 -5.67 9.25 11.08
CA LYS A 326 -5.75 9.76 9.70
C LYS A 326 -4.43 10.39 9.29
N ALA A 327 -3.89 9.95 8.15
CA ALA A 327 -2.80 10.62 7.48
C ALA A 327 -3.25 11.98 6.91
N PRO A 328 -2.34 12.93 6.60
CA PRO A 328 -2.70 14.25 6.07
C PRO A 328 -3.58 14.23 4.83
N ASN A 329 -3.44 13.23 3.97
CA ASN A 329 -4.28 13.02 2.79
C ASN A 329 -5.63 12.32 3.07
N GLY A 330 -6.01 12.17 4.35
CA GLY A 330 -7.25 11.52 4.77
C GLY A 330 -7.25 9.99 4.78
N SER A 331 -6.17 9.34 4.33
CA SER A 331 -6.05 7.87 4.41
C SER A 331 -6.12 7.41 5.86
N LEU A 332 -6.87 6.35 6.13
CA LEU A 332 -6.94 5.74 7.44
C LEU A 332 -5.76 4.79 7.64
N LEU A 333 -5.03 4.99 8.72
CA LEU A 333 -3.98 4.08 9.18
C LEU A 333 -4.45 3.44 10.49
N GLU A 334 -4.40 2.13 10.56
CA GLU A 334 -4.75 1.37 11.74
C GLU A 334 -3.51 0.70 12.30
N PHE A 335 -3.27 0.89 13.59
CA PHE A 335 -2.13 0.32 14.28
C PHE A 335 -2.63 -0.69 15.31
N PHE A 336 -2.08 -1.90 15.27
CA PHE A 336 -2.51 -2.97 16.16
C PHE A 336 -1.33 -3.63 16.88
N GLU A 337 -1.55 -3.97 18.13
CA GLU A 337 -0.66 -4.76 18.97
C GLU A 337 -1.33 -6.08 19.29
N VAL A 338 -0.62 -7.18 19.08
CA VAL A 338 -1.08 -8.52 19.47
C VAL A 338 -0.82 -8.70 20.97
N ASP A 339 -1.83 -9.10 21.72
CA ASP A 339 -1.75 -9.34 23.16
C ASP A 339 -0.76 -10.47 23.54
#